data_cd9b068c542e8eda847b4645e31452f3
#
_entry.id   cd9b068c542e8eda847b4645e31452f3
#
_cell.length_a   1.000
_cell.length_b   1.000
_cell.length_c   1.000
_cell.angle_alpha   90.00
_cell.angle_beta   90.00
_cell.angle_gamma   90.00
#
_symmetry.space_group_name_H-M   'P 1'
#
loop_
_entity.id
_entity.type
_entity.pdbx_description
1 polymer ?
#
loop_
_entity_poly.entity_id
_entity_poly.type
_entity_poly.pdbx_seq_one_letter_code
_entity_poly.pdbx_strand_id
1 'polypeptide(L)'
;YPTRQEAALLREVAPDWAGEFGPGSVLVEFGSGASEKTRILLDAGHDLAAYVPIDISPDALSEAAARIAESYPDLTVAPLVSDFLHLEALPVEAGTGRRIGFFPGSTIGNLEPAQAVEFLKAARTLLGDDALFILGVDLVKDPATLVAAYDDSQGVTAAFNLNLLDRANRELDAGFDLDG
;
A
#
# COMPACT_ATOMS: atom_id res chain seq x y z
N TYR A 1 6.44 -0.09 -13.79
CA TYR A 1 5.32 -0.02 -14.78
C TYR A 1 3.95 -0.16 -14.08
N PRO A 2 3.65 -1.20 -13.28
CA PRO A 2 2.35 -1.35 -12.62
C PRO A 2 1.97 -0.13 -11.77
N THR A 3 2.87 0.39 -10.97
CA THR A 3 2.66 1.55 -10.09
C THR A 3 2.17 2.78 -10.82
N ARG A 4 2.74 3.09 -12.01
CA ARG A 4 2.33 4.27 -12.82
C ARG A 4 0.94 4.09 -13.41
N GLN A 5 0.61 2.88 -13.88
CA GLN A 5 -0.69 2.57 -14.45
C GLN A 5 -1.79 2.63 -13.39
N GLU A 6 -1.53 2.05 -12.22
CA GLU A 6 -2.45 2.09 -11.10
C GLU A 6 -2.68 3.53 -10.60
N ALA A 7 -1.62 4.34 -10.47
CA ALA A 7 -1.75 5.74 -10.10
C ALA A 7 -2.53 6.55 -11.14
N ALA A 8 -2.36 6.26 -12.45
CA ALA A 8 -3.14 6.91 -13.50
C ALA A 8 -4.63 6.52 -13.43
N LEU A 9 -4.92 5.23 -13.23
CA LEU A 9 -6.30 4.73 -13.05
C LEU A 9 -6.93 5.33 -11.80
N LEU A 10 -6.22 5.37 -10.67
CA LEU A 10 -6.72 5.97 -9.43
C LEU A 10 -7.09 7.45 -9.63
N ARG A 11 -6.28 8.24 -10.35
CA ARG A 11 -6.61 9.65 -10.63
C ARG A 11 -7.88 9.80 -11.45
N GLU A 12 -8.17 8.84 -12.32
CA GLU A 12 -9.40 8.83 -13.13
C GLU A 12 -10.63 8.46 -12.30
N VAL A 13 -10.54 7.44 -11.42
CA VAL A 13 -11.71 6.88 -10.74
C VAL A 13 -11.93 7.42 -9.32
N ALA A 14 -10.89 7.94 -8.64
CA ALA A 14 -11.00 8.40 -7.26
C ALA A 14 -12.04 9.52 -7.04
N PRO A 15 -12.25 10.48 -7.96
CA PRO A 15 -13.31 11.48 -7.81
C PRO A 15 -14.72 10.88 -7.73
N ASP A 16 -15.00 9.83 -8.50
CA ASP A 16 -16.29 9.14 -8.46
C ASP A 16 -16.47 8.37 -7.14
N TRP A 17 -15.40 7.72 -6.65
CA TRP A 17 -15.43 6.96 -5.41
C TRP A 17 -15.52 7.84 -4.15
N ALA A 18 -14.95 9.04 -4.21
CA ALA A 18 -14.95 9.96 -3.06
C ALA A 18 -16.35 10.32 -2.57
N GLY A 19 -17.33 10.36 -3.49
CA GLY A 19 -18.74 10.54 -3.14
C GLY A 19 -19.34 9.42 -2.28
N GLU A 20 -18.78 8.22 -2.35
CA GLU A 20 -19.20 7.05 -1.58
C GLU A 20 -18.53 6.97 -0.19
N PHE A 21 -17.45 7.71 0.05
CA PHE A 21 -16.73 7.65 1.32
C PHE A 21 -17.58 8.17 2.48
N GLY A 22 -18.28 9.26 2.28
CA GLY A 22 -19.07 9.93 3.30
C GLY A 22 -18.22 10.77 4.26
N PRO A 23 -18.86 11.73 4.95
CA PRO A 23 -18.17 12.63 5.86
C PRO A 23 -17.66 11.89 7.11
N GLY A 24 -16.46 12.28 7.55
CA GLY A 24 -15.85 11.70 8.74
C GLY A 24 -15.30 10.28 8.55
N SER A 25 -15.20 9.79 7.33
CA SER A 25 -14.65 8.46 7.05
C SER A 25 -13.17 8.34 7.36
N VAL A 26 -12.72 7.11 7.53
CA VAL A 26 -11.34 6.74 7.89
C VAL A 26 -10.74 5.91 6.78
N LEU A 27 -9.67 6.40 6.16
CA LEU A 27 -8.89 5.63 5.19
C LEU A 27 -7.88 4.74 5.90
N VAL A 28 -7.94 3.44 5.68
CA VAL A 28 -7.05 2.43 6.27
C VAL A 28 -6.25 1.76 5.16
N GLU A 29 -4.94 1.99 5.10
CA GLU A 29 -4.07 1.43 4.06
C GLU A 29 -3.24 0.28 4.59
N PHE A 30 -3.33 -0.86 3.91
CA PHE A 30 -2.59 -2.08 4.23
C PHE A 30 -1.30 -2.13 3.41
N GLY A 31 -0.13 -2.09 4.08
CA GLY A 31 1.17 -2.01 3.44
C GLY A 31 1.44 -0.62 2.85
N SER A 32 1.47 0.39 3.72
CA SER A 32 1.64 1.78 3.32
C SER A 32 3.11 2.08 2.96
N GLY A 33 3.47 1.80 1.72
CA GLY A 33 4.78 2.14 1.19
C GLY A 33 4.94 3.65 0.88
N ALA A 34 5.36 3.99 -0.32
CA ALA A 34 5.76 5.35 -0.73
C ALA A 34 4.62 6.37 -0.92
N SER A 35 3.42 6.13 -0.45
CA SER A 35 2.31 7.10 -0.26
C SER A 35 1.82 7.92 -1.47
N GLU A 36 2.34 7.75 -2.70
CA GLU A 36 1.87 8.52 -3.85
C GLU A 36 0.40 8.20 -4.18
N LYS A 37 0.04 6.92 -4.15
CA LYS A 37 -1.33 6.46 -4.45
C LYS A 37 -2.33 6.89 -3.37
N THR A 38 -1.88 6.90 -2.12
CA THR A 38 -2.65 7.37 -0.97
C THR A 38 -3.04 8.82 -1.13
N ARG A 39 -2.11 9.68 -1.56
CA ARG A 39 -2.39 11.11 -1.80
C ARG A 39 -3.52 11.32 -2.81
N ILE A 40 -3.60 10.49 -3.85
CA ILE A 40 -4.70 10.57 -4.83
C ILE A 40 -6.06 10.37 -4.16
N LEU A 41 -6.16 9.41 -3.22
CA LEU A 41 -7.41 9.18 -2.49
C LEU A 41 -7.67 10.26 -1.42
N LEU A 42 -6.64 10.76 -0.75
CA LEU A 42 -6.76 11.86 0.22
C LEU A 42 -7.19 13.16 -0.46
N ASP A 43 -6.63 13.46 -1.63
CA ASP A 43 -6.99 14.64 -2.42
C ASP A 43 -8.42 14.58 -2.95
N ALA A 44 -8.92 13.39 -3.27
CA ALA A 44 -10.29 13.19 -3.73
C ALA A 44 -11.30 13.18 -2.57
N GLY A 45 -10.94 12.59 -1.43
CA GLY A 45 -11.80 12.41 -0.26
C GLY A 45 -11.79 13.61 0.68
N HIS A 46 -12.46 14.71 0.33
CA HIS A 46 -12.42 16.00 1.02
C HIS A 46 -12.87 16.00 2.49
N ASP A 47 -13.64 15.00 2.93
CA ASP A 47 -14.24 14.94 4.28
C ASP A 47 -13.71 13.76 5.11
N LEU A 48 -12.52 13.26 4.80
CA LEU A 48 -11.90 12.20 5.59
C LEU A 48 -11.45 12.74 6.96
N ALA A 49 -11.82 12.04 8.04
CA ALA A 49 -11.43 12.41 9.40
C ALA A 49 -10.07 11.87 9.79
N ALA A 50 -9.70 10.68 9.30
CA ALA A 50 -8.44 10.06 9.65
C ALA A 50 -7.85 9.21 8.51
N TYR A 51 -6.54 9.03 8.59
CA TYR A 51 -5.76 8.09 7.79
C TYR A 51 -4.95 7.18 8.70
N VAL A 52 -5.09 5.88 8.50
CA VAL A 52 -4.38 4.84 9.25
C VAL A 52 -3.49 4.05 8.30
N PRO A 53 -2.22 4.46 8.13
CA PRO A 53 -1.25 3.65 7.42
C PRO A 53 -0.79 2.48 8.29
N ILE A 54 -0.72 1.28 7.71
CA ILE A 54 -0.28 0.06 8.37
C ILE A 54 0.93 -0.49 7.62
N ASP A 55 2.03 -0.69 8.32
CA ASP A 55 3.24 -1.31 7.77
C ASP A 55 4.04 -2.01 8.88
N ILE A 56 4.91 -2.94 8.49
CA ILE A 56 5.80 -3.65 9.42
C ILE A 56 7.08 -2.87 9.75
N SER A 57 7.42 -1.85 8.96
CA SER A 57 8.64 -1.04 9.11
C SER A 57 8.36 0.23 9.90
N PRO A 58 8.77 0.33 11.19
CA PRO A 58 8.46 1.48 12.03
C PRO A 58 9.05 2.80 11.50
N ASP A 59 10.29 2.78 11.02
CA ASP A 59 11.00 3.98 10.57
C ASP A 59 10.38 4.53 9.28
N ALA A 60 10.17 3.67 8.28
CA ALA A 60 9.55 4.04 7.01
C ALA A 60 8.11 4.53 7.20
N LEU A 61 7.35 3.86 8.07
CA LEU A 61 5.98 4.24 8.40
C LEU A 61 5.92 5.60 9.08
N SER A 62 6.79 5.84 10.06
CA SER A 62 6.86 7.12 10.78
C SER A 62 7.17 8.28 9.84
N GLU A 63 8.18 8.13 8.97
CA GLU A 63 8.51 9.15 7.98
C GLU A 63 7.39 9.42 6.98
N ALA A 64 6.72 8.36 6.50
CA ALA A 64 5.61 8.49 5.56
C ALA A 64 4.41 9.19 6.23
N ALA A 65 4.07 8.79 7.45
CA ALA A 65 3.00 9.41 8.24
C ALA A 65 3.26 10.90 8.52
N ALA A 66 4.49 11.26 8.89
CA ALA A 66 4.87 12.66 9.12
C ALA A 66 4.68 13.51 7.86
N ARG A 67 5.10 13.02 6.68
CA ARG A 67 4.90 13.73 5.40
C ARG A 67 3.43 13.90 5.02
N ILE A 68 2.58 12.94 5.36
CA ILE A 68 1.13 13.06 5.15
C ILE A 68 0.54 14.09 6.13
N ALA A 69 0.87 14.01 7.42
CA ALA A 69 0.37 14.95 8.43
C ALA A 69 0.77 16.42 8.11
N GLU A 70 1.98 16.63 7.60
CA GLU A 70 2.42 17.97 7.14
C GLU A 70 1.59 18.47 5.95
N SER A 71 1.22 17.59 5.02
CA SER A 71 0.47 17.97 3.81
C SER A 71 -1.04 18.11 4.06
N TYR A 72 -1.58 17.45 5.08
CA TYR A 72 -3.00 17.41 5.41
C TYR A 72 -3.20 17.74 6.91
N PRO A 73 -3.08 19.01 7.32
CA PRO A 73 -3.06 19.42 8.73
C PRO A 73 -4.39 19.16 9.48
N ASP A 74 -5.50 19.06 8.75
CA ASP A 74 -6.83 18.79 9.32
C ASP A 74 -7.14 17.28 9.41
N LEU A 75 -6.28 16.43 8.85
CA LEU A 75 -6.45 14.98 8.85
C LEU A 75 -5.73 14.35 10.05
N THR A 76 -6.44 13.56 10.85
CA THR A 76 -5.79 12.74 11.87
C THR A 76 -4.98 11.61 11.22
N VAL A 77 -3.67 11.61 11.38
CA VAL A 77 -2.80 10.53 10.90
C VAL A 77 -2.41 9.63 12.08
N ALA A 78 -2.86 8.37 12.05
CA ALA A 78 -2.69 7.41 13.14
C ALA A 78 -1.94 6.15 12.63
N PRO A 79 -0.59 6.19 12.50
CA PRO A 79 0.18 5.07 11.98
C PRO A 79 0.12 3.86 12.91
N LEU A 80 0.01 2.65 12.33
CA LEU A 80 -0.03 1.39 13.05
C LEU A 80 1.10 0.46 12.56
N VAL A 81 2.11 0.28 13.39
CA VAL A 81 3.19 -0.70 13.12
C VAL A 81 2.68 -2.09 13.41
N SER A 82 2.37 -2.85 12.38
CA SER A 82 1.87 -4.22 12.51
C SER A 82 1.98 -4.98 11.18
N ASP A 83 2.00 -6.29 11.30
CA ASP A 83 1.72 -7.17 10.18
C ASP A 83 0.21 -7.14 9.90
N PHE A 84 -0.16 -6.72 8.69
CA PHE A 84 -1.56 -6.60 8.29
C PHE A 84 -2.32 -7.95 8.25
N LEU A 85 -1.61 -9.09 8.31
CA LEU A 85 -2.22 -10.42 8.45
C LEU A 85 -2.68 -10.72 9.90
N HIS A 86 -2.22 -9.93 10.89
CA HIS A 86 -2.42 -10.20 12.32
C HIS A 86 -3.00 -8.98 13.09
N LEU A 87 -3.84 -8.19 12.42
CA LEU A 87 -4.44 -7.00 13.02
C LEU A 87 -5.66 -7.35 13.88
N GLU A 88 -5.67 -6.85 15.13
CA GLU A 88 -6.78 -7.03 16.06
C GLU A 88 -7.69 -5.80 16.16
N ALA A 89 -7.12 -4.60 16.11
CA ALA A 89 -7.86 -3.34 16.23
C ALA A 89 -7.15 -2.17 15.53
N LEU A 90 -7.91 -1.15 15.15
CA LEU A 90 -7.38 0.13 14.69
C LEU A 90 -7.06 1.04 15.89
N PRO A 91 -6.14 2.03 15.74
CA PRO A 91 -5.88 3.04 16.74
C PRO A 91 -7.16 3.80 17.14
N VAL A 92 -7.31 4.11 18.41
CA VAL A 92 -8.48 4.84 18.94
C VAL A 92 -8.58 6.25 18.34
N GLU A 93 -7.44 6.84 18.04
CA GLU A 93 -7.29 8.17 17.42
C GLU A 93 -7.94 8.25 16.03
N ALA A 94 -8.08 7.11 15.33
CA ALA A 94 -8.77 7.05 14.05
C ALA A 94 -10.28 7.35 14.14
N GLY A 95 -10.85 7.32 15.35
CA GLY A 95 -12.27 7.57 15.55
C GLY A 95 -13.18 6.42 15.11
N THR A 96 -14.47 6.71 14.92
CA THR A 96 -15.52 5.71 14.65
C THR A 96 -16.21 5.88 13.29
N GLY A 97 -15.70 6.74 12.41
CA GLY A 97 -16.25 6.95 11.07
C GLY A 97 -16.25 5.68 10.22
N ARG A 98 -16.99 5.69 9.11
CA ARG A 98 -16.99 4.61 8.11
C ARG A 98 -15.56 4.30 7.68
N ARG A 99 -15.23 3.04 7.57
CA ARG A 99 -13.87 2.59 7.18
C ARG A 99 -13.78 2.38 5.67
N ILE A 100 -12.67 2.84 5.11
CA ILE A 100 -12.32 2.63 3.72
C ILE A 100 -10.97 1.91 3.71
N GLY A 101 -11.00 0.60 3.44
CA GLY A 101 -9.78 -0.18 3.28
C GLY A 101 -9.13 0.10 1.93
N PHE A 102 -7.82 0.25 1.90
CA PHE A 102 -7.04 0.44 0.69
C PHE A 102 -5.85 -0.52 0.67
N PHE A 103 -5.80 -1.39 -0.34
CA PHE A 103 -4.73 -2.36 -0.52
C PHE A 103 -4.24 -2.34 -1.97
N PRO A 104 -3.36 -1.38 -2.30
CA PRO A 104 -2.89 -1.15 -3.66
C PRO A 104 -1.72 -2.05 -4.07
N GLY A 105 -1.29 -1.89 -5.33
CA GLY A 105 -0.02 -2.42 -5.82
C GLY A 105 -0.05 -3.89 -6.21
N SER A 106 -1.23 -4.49 -6.28
CA SER A 106 -1.38 -5.94 -6.50
C SER A 106 -0.67 -6.79 -5.42
N THR A 107 -0.49 -6.21 -4.23
CA THR A 107 0.20 -6.87 -3.11
C THR A 107 -0.49 -8.17 -2.69
N ILE A 108 -1.81 -8.26 -2.87
CA ILE A 108 -2.58 -9.48 -2.63
C ILE A 108 -2.10 -10.66 -3.48
N GLY A 109 -1.51 -10.39 -4.66
CA GLY A 109 -0.93 -11.41 -5.53
C GLY A 109 0.32 -12.10 -4.97
N ASN A 110 0.91 -11.56 -3.90
CA ASN A 110 2.03 -12.18 -3.18
C ASN A 110 1.57 -13.19 -2.12
N LEU A 111 0.26 -13.27 -1.87
CA LEU A 111 -0.32 -14.20 -0.91
C LEU A 111 -0.78 -15.48 -1.62
N GLU A 112 -0.59 -16.62 -0.97
CA GLU A 112 -1.24 -17.85 -1.40
C GLU A 112 -2.77 -17.67 -1.36
N PRO A 113 -3.55 -18.33 -2.23
CA PRO A 113 -5.01 -18.14 -2.28
C PRO A 113 -5.73 -18.27 -0.94
N ALA A 114 -5.31 -19.24 -0.10
CA ALA A 114 -5.87 -19.40 1.24
C ALA A 114 -5.54 -18.21 2.16
N GLN A 115 -4.31 -17.70 2.09
CA GLN A 115 -3.88 -16.53 2.87
C GLN A 115 -4.62 -15.26 2.42
N ALA A 116 -4.84 -15.07 1.11
CA ALA A 116 -5.62 -13.96 0.58
C ALA A 116 -7.05 -13.97 1.12
N VAL A 117 -7.69 -15.14 1.17
CA VAL A 117 -9.04 -15.29 1.77
C VAL A 117 -9.04 -14.96 3.25
N GLU A 118 -8.08 -15.44 4.03
CA GLU A 118 -7.98 -15.15 5.47
C GLU A 118 -7.69 -13.64 5.70
N PHE A 119 -6.82 -13.03 4.90
CA PHE A 119 -6.59 -11.59 4.95
C PHE A 119 -7.88 -10.79 4.71
N LEU A 120 -8.64 -11.11 3.66
CA LEU A 120 -9.88 -10.39 3.35
C LEU A 120 -10.95 -10.57 4.45
N LYS A 121 -11.02 -11.74 5.09
CA LYS A 121 -11.88 -11.96 6.27
C LYS A 121 -11.45 -11.12 7.46
N ALA A 122 -10.14 -11.08 7.76
CA ALA A 122 -9.58 -10.27 8.83
C ALA A 122 -9.81 -8.78 8.57
N ALA A 123 -9.55 -8.31 7.35
CA ALA A 123 -9.80 -6.94 6.93
C ALA A 123 -11.28 -6.56 7.10
N ARG A 124 -12.22 -7.43 6.68
CA ARG A 124 -13.65 -7.20 6.88
C ARG A 124 -14.01 -7.10 8.36
N THR A 125 -13.45 -7.97 9.20
CA THR A 125 -13.69 -7.93 10.66
C THR A 125 -13.17 -6.64 11.27
N LEU A 126 -11.97 -6.20 10.87
CA LEU A 126 -11.33 -4.97 11.35
C LEU A 126 -12.08 -3.71 10.91
N LEU A 127 -12.50 -3.67 9.65
CA LEU A 127 -13.12 -2.50 9.04
C LEU A 127 -14.62 -2.37 9.37
N GLY A 128 -15.30 -3.49 9.60
CA GLY A 128 -16.72 -3.56 9.86
C GLY A 128 -17.59 -3.78 8.61
N ASP A 129 -18.89 -4.07 8.82
CA ASP A 129 -19.79 -4.49 7.75
C ASP A 129 -20.19 -3.37 6.77
N ASP A 130 -20.09 -2.09 7.17
CA ASP A 130 -20.38 -0.93 6.32
C ASP A 130 -19.13 -0.38 5.61
N ALA A 131 -18.03 -1.10 5.65
CA ALA A 131 -16.78 -0.66 5.03
C ALA A 131 -16.82 -0.76 3.50
N LEU A 132 -16.07 0.14 2.86
CA LEU A 132 -15.63 -0.01 1.47
C LEU A 132 -14.23 -0.64 1.47
N PHE A 133 -13.92 -1.38 0.40
CA PHE A 133 -12.58 -1.92 0.24
C PHE A 133 -12.08 -1.69 -1.20
N ILE A 134 -11.04 -0.88 -1.34
CA ILE A 134 -10.38 -0.58 -2.61
C ILE A 134 -9.19 -1.52 -2.75
N LEU A 135 -9.26 -2.41 -3.72
CA LEU A 135 -8.24 -3.43 -3.97
C LEU A 135 -7.58 -3.21 -5.32
N GLY A 136 -6.26 -2.99 -5.33
CA GLY A 136 -5.45 -2.98 -6.55
C GLY A 136 -5.07 -4.41 -6.94
N VAL A 137 -5.52 -4.84 -8.13
CA VAL A 137 -5.22 -6.18 -8.67
C VAL A 137 -4.68 -6.04 -10.08
N ASP A 138 -3.55 -6.67 -10.35
CA ASP A 138 -3.02 -6.75 -11.70
C ASP A 138 -3.77 -7.85 -12.51
N LEU A 139 -3.95 -7.59 -13.79
CA LEU A 139 -4.62 -8.51 -14.69
C LEU A 139 -3.63 -9.49 -15.33
N VAL A 140 -4.16 -10.62 -15.80
CA VAL A 140 -3.39 -11.56 -16.61
C VAL A 140 -2.90 -10.86 -17.87
N LYS A 141 -1.59 -10.90 -18.10
CA LYS A 141 -0.90 -10.27 -19.22
C LYS A 141 -0.24 -11.31 -20.10
N ASP A 142 0.04 -10.91 -21.34
CA ASP A 142 0.90 -11.70 -22.23
C ASP A 142 2.28 -11.92 -21.57
N PRO A 143 2.78 -13.17 -21.52
CA PRO A 143 4.09 -13.51 -20.96
C PRO A 143 5.24 -12.63 -21.47
N ALA A 144 5.23 -12.23 -22.74
CA ALA A 144 6.27 -11.35 -23.29
C ALA A 144 6.27 -9.96 -22.64
N THR A 145 5.08 -9.44 -22.29
CA THR A 145 4.94 -8.18 -21.56
C THR A 145 5.48 -8.29 -20.13
N LEU A 146 5.25 -9.42 -19.46
CA LEU A 146 5.77 -9.69 -18.12
C LEU A 146 7.29 -9.83 -18.14
N VAL A 147 7.83 -10.61 -19.08
CA VAL A 147 9.29 -10.77 -19.23
C VAL A 147 9.94 -9.41 -19.47
N ALA A 148 9.42 -8.61 -20.40
CA ALA A 148 9.97 -7.27 -20.67
C ALA A 148 9.89 -6.29 -19.47
N ALA A 149 9.00 -6.55 -18.51
CA ALA A 149 8.88 -5.74 -17.29
C ALA A 149 9.90 -6.13 -16.21
N TYR A 150 10.31 -7.40 -16.15
CA TYR A 150 11.23 -7.93 -15.13
C TYR A 150 12.64 -8.22 -15.67
N ASP A 151 12.80 -8.29 -16.99
CA ASP A 151 14.07 -8.40 -17.70
C ASP A 151 14.13 -7.26 -18.73
N ASP A 152 14.15 -6.05 -18.19
CA ASP A 152 14.09 -4.82 -18.99
C ASP A 152 15.39 -4.56 -19.75
N SER A 153 15.27 -4.08 -20.98
CA SER A 153 16.40 -3.83 -21.88
C SER A 153 17.42 -2.79 -21.36
N GLN A 154 17.06 -2.01 -20.33
CA GLN A 154 17.96 -1.07 -19.67
C GLN A 154 18.70 -1.69 -18.48
N GLY A 155 18.38 -2.94 -18.10
CA GLY A 155 19.01 -3.65 -16.99
C GLY A 155 18.69 -3.08 -15.60
N VAL A 156 17.66 -2.24 -15.47
CA VAL A 156 17.31 -1.60 -14.17
C VAL A 156 16.89 -2.65 -13.16
N THR A 157 16.06 -3.62 -13.57
CA THR A 157 15.61 -4.70 -12.69
C THR A 157 16.77 -5.61 -12.29
N ALA A 158 17.67 -5.93 -13.21
CA ALA A 158 18.87 -6.69 -12.91
C ALA A 158 19.76 -5.97 -11.89
N ALA A 159 20.02 -4.68 -12.09
CA ALA A 159 20.78 -3.85 -11.16
C ALA A 159 20.12 -3.77 -9.77
N PHE A 160 18.79 -3.66 -9.72
CA PHE A 160 18.04 -3.68 -8.45
C PHE A 160 18.23 -5.00 -7.71
N ASN A 161 18.14 -6.14 -8.39
CA ASN A 161 18.31 -7.46 -7.77
C ASN A 161 19.77 -7.68 -7.30
N LEU A 162 20.76 -7.31 -8.12
CA LEU A 162 22.17 -7.41 -7.76
C LEU A 162 22.54 -6.51 -6.58
N ASN A 163 21.90 -5.35 -6.44
CA ASN A 163 22.13 -4.46 -5.31
C ASN A 163 21.81 -5.12 -3.94
N LEU A 164 20.91 -6.09 -3.90
CA LEU A 164 20.65 -6.85 -2.67
C LEU A 164 21.88 -7.68 -2.25
N LEU A 165 22.53 -8.33 -3.23
CA LEU A 165 23.73 -9.13 -3.01
C LEU A 165 24.93 -8.22 -2.68
N ASP A 166 25.05 -7.09 -3.37
CA ASP A 166 26.08 -6.07 -3.09
C ASP A 166 25.97 -5.54 -1.65
N ARG A 167 24.73 -5.24 -1.21
CA ARG A 167 24.49 -4.83 0.17
C ARG A 167 24.85 -5.93 1.16
N ALA A 168 24.50 -7.17 0.90
CA ALA A 168 24.85 -8.29 1.76
C ALA A 168 26.39 -8.47 1.86
N ASN A 169 27.11 -8.32 0.75
CA ASN A 169 28.55 -8.32 0.76
C ASN A 169 29.14 -7.20 1.62
N ARG A 170 28.63 -5.99 1.47
CA ARG A 170 29.14 -4.79 2.14
C ARG A 170 28.75 -4.72 3.63
N GLU A 171 27.50 -5.09 3.96
CA GLU A 171 26.94 -4.87 5.30
C GLU A 171 27.02 -6.11 6.20
N LEU A 172 27.07 -7.32 5.60
CA LEU A 172 27.07 -8.61 6.31
C LEU A 172 28.30 -9.46 6.06
N ASP A 173 29.31 -8.92 5.33
CA ASP A 173 30.54 -9.64 4.96
C ASP A 173 30.25 -10.97 4.20
N ALA A 174 29.20 -10.97 3.37
CA ALA A 174 28.87 -12.11 2.52
C ALA A 174 29.84 -12.19 1.34
N GLY A 175 29.98 -13.34 0.72
CA GLY A 175 30.92 -13.58 -0.38
C GLY A 175 30.23 -13.86 -1.71
N PHE A 176 29.17 -13.13 -2.06
CA PHE A 176 28.47 -13.30 -3.34
C PHE A 176 29.31 -12.78 -4.50
N ASP A 177 29.42 -13.59 -5.57
CA ASP A 177 29.96 -13.15 -6.84
C ASP A 177 28.87 -12.35 -7.58
N LEU A 178 29.17 -11.10 -7.95
CA LEU A 178 28.21 -10.21 -8.61
C LEU A 178 28.35 -10.24 -10.15
N ASP A 179 29.41 -10.85 -10.66
CA ASP A 179 29.72 -10.90 -12.10
C ASP A 179 29.20 -12.18 -12.78
N GLY A 180 28.66 -13.15 -12.04
CA GLY A 180 27.91 -14.29 -12.57
C GLY A 180 28.30 -15.64 -12.11
#